data_4b2f247f9e5eb9e20dd0d630cd1b9594
#
_entry.id   4b2f247f9e5eb9e20dd0d630cd1b9594
#
_cell.length_a   1.000
_cell.length_b   1.000
_cell.length_c   1.000
_cell.angle_alpha   90.00
_cell.angle_beta   90.00
_cell.angle_gamma   90.00
#
_symmetry.space_group_name_H-M   'P 1'
#
loop_
_entity.id
_entity.type
_entity.pdbx_description
1 polymer ?
#
loop_
_entity_poly.entity_id
_entity_poly.type
_entity_poly.pdbx_seq_one_letter_code
_entity_poly.pdbx_strand_id
1 'polypeptide(L)'
;MKRLLSLILVFGMICSFGALLSGCGYTYADLDLRAEYTKEFAGTTLNVYNWGEYISDGSDDSIDTIKEFEHITGIKVNYSTFDSNETMYSQIKNGGVSYDIIIPSDYMIERLINEDMLLKLDTKKITNLDLVDSKYKGLYFDPKDEYTVAYCVGMVGLIYNTKKVKEAPDSWHVLWDKKYKDDILMFNNPRDAFAIAQFMLDQDLNSTNKSDWDKAASLLKKQKKYLQSYVMDEVYGKMETGEAALAPYYAGDFLTMWENNDDLAFVYPKEGTNIFVDSVCIPKNTQNYEAAIMFINFLLEPDIALANAEYIGYASPNTAVVNNENYYYYGNKILYPEEADMPKTQYFHDIDKDIRNYYENLWIDVKLY
;
A
#
# COMPACT_ATOMS: atom_id res chain seq x y z
N MET A 1 27.21 -17.39 -67.56
CA MET A 1 26.93 -16.16 -66.84
C MET A 1 25.93 -16.38 -65.72
N LYS A 2 26.13 -17.38 -64.85
CA LYS A 2 25.23 -17.66 -63.68
C LYS A 2 26.01 -18.07 -62.41
N ARG A 3 27.30 -17.73 -62.30
CA ARG A 3 28.11 -18.04 -61.10
C ARG A 3 28.88 -16.86 -60.49
N LEU A 4 28.54 -15.62 -60.87
CA LEU A 4 29.21 -14.40 -60.35
C LEU A 4 28.28 -13.49 -59.49
N LEU A 5 27.01 -13.88 -59.30
CA LEU A 5 26.05 -13.11 -58.50
C LEU A 5 25.85 -13.65 -57.07
N SER A 6 26.44 -14.80 -56.71
CA SER A 6 26.25 -15.42 -55.39
C SER A 6 27.36 -15.11 -54.37
N LEU A 7 28.41 -14.37 -54.80
CA LEU A 7 29.49 -14.02 -53.86
C LEU A 7 29.43 -12.58 -53.28
N ILE A 8 28.53 -11.72 -53.82
CA ILE A 8 28.36 -10.33 -53.31
C ILE A 8 27.26 -10.26 -52.21
N LEU A 9 26.40 -11.27 -52.11
CA LEU A 9 25.35 -11.34 -51.11
C LEU A 9 25.77 -11.93 -49.74
N VAL A 10 26.97 -12.56 -49.67
CA VAL A 10 27.49 -13.12 -48.41
C VAL A 10 28.40 -12.15 -47.67
N PHE A 11 28.93 -11.12 -48.32
CA PHE A 11 29.77 -10.10 -47.66
C PHE A 11 29.00 -8.91 -47.09
N GLY A 12 27.69 -8.79 -47.47
CA GLY A 12 26.80 -7.75 -46.93
C GLY A 12 26.06 -8.11 -45.63
N MET A 13 26.10 -9.40 -45.20
CA MET A 13 25.41 -9.90 -44.01
C MET A 13 26.29 -10.10 -42.75
N ILE A 14 27.58 -9.82 -42.87
CA ILE A 14 28.51 -9.96 -41.71
C ILE A 14 28.79 -8.63 -41.00
N CYS A 15 28.40 -7.49 -41.62
CA CYS A 15 28.58 -6.17 -40.96
C CYS A 15 27.34 -5.60 -40.25
N SER A 16 26.23 -6.33 -40.16
CA SER A 16 25.00 -5.86 -39.49
C SER A 16 24.61 -6.67 -38.23
N PHE A 17 25.54 -7.49 -37.69
CA PHE A 17 25.32 -8.21 -36.44
C PHE A 17 26.16 -7.66 -35.25
N GLY A 18 26.72 -6.48 -35.40
CA GLY A 18 27.58 -5.83 -34.40
C GLY A 18 26.94 -4.69 -33.60
N ALA A 19 25.62 -4.44 -33.71
CA ALA A 19 25.00 -3.31 -33.05
C ALA A 19 23.58 -3.62 -32.55
N LEU A 20 23.41 -4.67 -31.76
CA LEU A 20 22.17 -4.90 -30.96
C LEU A 20 22.51 -5.76 -29.75
N LEU A 21 23.52 -5.36 -28.99
CA LEU A 21 23.71 -5.72 -27.60
C LEU A 21 23.96 -4.44 -26.80
N SER A 22 23.16 -3.39 -27.03
CA SER A 22 22.84 -2.47 -25.95
C SER A 22 21.85 -3.23 -25.09
N GLY A 23 22.35 -3.95 -24.10
CA GLY A 23 21.51 -4.38 -22.99
C GLY A 23 20.83 -3.12 -22.48
N CYS A 24 19.52 -3.11 -22.39
CA CYS A 24 18.78 -2.13 -21.60
C CYS A 24 19.21 -2.31 -20.14
N GLY A 25 20.36 -1.74 -19.79
CA GLY A 25 20.74 -1.53 -18.41
C GLY A 25 19.91 -0.38 -17.88
N TYR A 26 19.46 -0.48 -16.64
CA TYR A 26 18.82 0.64 -15.94
C TYR A 26 19.72 1.87 -16.02
N THR A 27 19.13 3.03 -16.37
CA THR A 27 19.84 4.31 -16.38
C THR A 27 19.54 5.01 -15.06
N TYR A 28 20.59 5.25 -14.27
CA TYR A 28 20.45 5.95 -12.99
C TYR A 28 19.94 7.37 -13.18
N ALA A 29 19.04 7.78 -12.29
CA ALA A 29 18.47 9.12 -12.30
C ALA A 29 19.49 10.18 -11.81
N ASP A 30 19.35 11.39 -12.29
CA ASP A 30 20.08 12.55 -11.75
C ASP A 30 19.25 13.14 -10.60
N LEU A 31 19.45 12.59 -9.40
CA LEU A 31 18.68 12.91 -8.20
C LEU A 31 19.20 14.19 -7.53
N ASP A 32 18.30 15.12 -7.19
CA ASP A 32 18.61 16.26 -6.33
C ASP A 32 18.43 15.85 -4.84
N LEU A 33 19.47 15.25 -4.28
CA LEU A 33 19.44 14.73 -2.92
C LEU A 33 19.62 15.84 -1.88
N ARG A 34 18.74 15.89 -0.87
CA ARG A 34 18.86 16.80 0.27
C ARG A 34 19.89 16.38 1.29
N ALA A 35 20.09 15.06 1.44
CA ALA A 35 21.00 14.49 2.41
C ALA A 35 22.30 13.99 1.75
N GLU A 36 23.36 13.92 2.55
CA GLU A 36 24.60 13.27 2.16
C GLU A 36 24.54 11.77 2.50
N TYR A 37 24.91 10.92 1.55
CA TYR A 37 24.94 9.46 1.71
C TYR A 37 26.39 8.95 1.67
N THR A 38 26.80 8.25 2.74
CA THR A 38 28.14 7.69 2.86
C THR A 38 28.20 6.27 2.29
N LYS A 39 29.40 5.88 1.81
CA LYS A 39 29.72 4.49 1.44
C LYS A 39 30.34 3.68 2.59
N GLU A 40 30.26 4.18 3.83
CA GLU A 40 30.84 3.51 4.99
C GLU A 40 30.30 2.08 5.20
N PHE A 41 29.03 1.86 4.84
CA PHE A 41 28.38 0.56 4.96
C PHE A 41 28.32 -0.22 3.63
N ALA A 42 29.11 0.20 2.63
CA ALA A 42 29.14 -0.48 1.33
C ALA A 42 29.53 -1.97 1.50
N GLY A 43 28.79 -2.81 0.76
CA GLY A 43 28.97 -4.27 0.81
C GLY A 43 28.15 -4.97 1.90
N THR A 44 27.44 -4.23 2.79
CA THR A 44 26.41 -4.84 3.64
C THR A 44 25.16 -5.15 2.84
N THR A 45 24.33 -6.05 3.37
CA THR A 45 23.01 -6.38 2.80
C THR A 45 21.93 -5.97 3.77
N LEU A 46 21.00 -5.10 3.32
CA LEU A 46 19.82 -4.66 4.04
C LEU A 46 18.63 -5.52 3.62
N ASN A 47 17.98 -6.20 4.56
CA ASN A 47 16.79 -7.00 4.30
C ASN A 47 15.53 -6.17 4.52
N VAL A 48 14.81 -5.87 3.45
CA VAL A 48 13.56 -5.09 3.46
C VAL A 48 12.37 -6.03 3.25
N TYR A 49 11.34 -5.91 4.08
CA TYR A 49 10.11 -6.68 3.99
C TYR A 49 8.91 -5.74 3.91
N ASN A 50 8.25 -5.71 2.77
CA ASN A 50 7.23 -4.73 2.44
C ASN A 50 6.01 -5.42 1.80
N TRP A 51 4.99 -4.66 1.47
CA TRP A 51 3.86 -5.11 0.65
C TRP A 51 4.31 -5.35 -0.80
N GLY A 52 3.53 -6.10 -1.56
CA GLY A 52 3.65 -6.17 -3.02
C GLY A 52 3.31 -4.81 -3.66
N GLU A 53 3.95 -4.47 -4.79
CA GLU A 53 3.69 -3.22 -5.54
C GLU A 53 3.76 -1.94 -4.67
N TYR A 54 4.65 -1.89 -3.69
CA TYR A 54 4.69 -0.84 -2.66
C TYR A 54 6.00 -0.06 -2.60
N ILE A 55 6.77 -0.08 -3.67
CA ILE A 55 8.00 0.69 -3.90
C ILE A 55 8.27 0.79 -5.40
N SER A 56 8.65 1.95 -5.89
CA SER A 56 8.97 2.17 -7.31
C SER A 56 10.17 1.32 -7.73
N ASP A 57 10.00 0.53 -8.78
CA ASP A 57 10.92 -0.53 -9.22
C ASP A 57 11.58 -0.29 -10.58
N GLY A 58 11.34 0.88 -11.17
CA GLY A 58 11.87 1.27 -12.50
C GLY A 58 11.05 0.77 -13.67
N SER A 59 9.86 0.19 -13.44
CA SER A 59 8.90 -0.07 -14.50
C SER A 59 8.26 1.24 -15.00
N ASP A 60 7.73 1.24 -16.22
CA ASP A 60 7.05 2.37 -16.84
C ASP A 60 7.85 3.69 -16.79
N ASP A 61 9.17 3.58 -16.97
CA ASP A 61 10.13 4.71 -16.91
C ASP A 61 10.22 5.38 -15.53
N SER A 62 9.74 4.73 -14.46
CA SER A 62 9.87 5.22 -13.09
C SER A 62 11.31 5.07 -12.55
N ILE A 63 11.60 5.77 -11.44
CA ILE A 63 12.86 5.60 -10.71
C ILE A 63 12.84 4.26 -9.96
N ASP A 64 13.87 3.42 -10.11
CA ASP A 64 14.05 2.24 -9.27
C ASP A 64 14.69 2.64 -7.94
N THR A 65 13.85 2.80 -6.93
CA THR A 65 14.27 3.24 -5.59
C THR A 65 15.39 2.38 -5.01
N ILE A 66 15.33 1.07 -5.21
CA ILE A 66 16.31 0.14 -4.66
C ILE A 66 17.65 0.28 -5.40
N LYS A 67 17.63 0.30 -6.74
CA LYS A 67 18.86 0.44 -7.53
C LYS A 67 19.56 1.77 -7.28
N GLU A 68 18.80 2.86 -7.13
CA GLU A 68 19.36 4.18 -6.80
C GLU A 68 20.04 4.15 -5.42
N PHE A 69 19.38 3.60 -4.40
CA PHE A 69 19.98 3.45 -3.08
C PHE A 69 21.26 2.61 -3.11
N GLU A 70 21.22 1.46 -3.79
CA GLU A 70 22.40 0.59 -3.96
C GLU A 70 23.55 1.30 -4.68
N HIS A 71 23.25 2.07 -5.71
CA HIS A 71 24.24 2.81 -6.50
C HIS A 71 24.93 3.89 -5.66
N ILE A 72 24.15 4.66 -4.92
CA ILE A 72 24.65 5.80 -4.12
C ILE A 72 25.45 5.32 -2.93
N THR A 73 24.96 4.32 -2.21
CA THR A 73 25.52 3.89 -0.93
C THR A 73 26.46 2.68 -1.01
N GLY A 74 26.32 1.86 -2.04
CA GLY A 74 27.01 0.56 -2.15
C GLY A 74 26.45 -0.52 -1.21
N ILE A 75 25.34 -0.24 -0.50
CA ILE A 75 24.59 -1.20 0.33
C ILE A 75 23.72 -2.03 -0.61
N LYS A 76 23.70 -3.35 -0.45
CA LYS A 76 22.79 -4.23 -1.19
C LYS A 76 21.44 -4.30 -0.49
N VAL A 77 20.36 -4.35 -1.26
CA VAL A 77 18.99 -4.51 -0.73
C VAL A 77 18.42 -5.85 -1.16
N ASN A 78 18.13 -6.69 -0.18
CA ASN A 78 17.37 -7.91 -0.38
C ASN A 78 15.90 -7.62 -0.06
N TYR A 79 15.11 -7.38 -1.11
CA TYR A 79 13.70 -7.00 -1.00
C TYR A 79 12.80 -8.23 -1.08
N SER A 80 11.87 -8.34 -0.15
CA SER A 80 10.86 -9.39 -0.11
C SER A 80 9.50 -8.82 0.27
N THR A 81 8.42 -9.52 -0.10
CA THR A 81 7.06 -9.04 0.08
C THR A 81 6.23 -9.94 0.98
N PHE A 82 5.18 -9.36 1.60
CA PHE A 82 4.16 -10.06 2.37
C PHE A 82 2.75 -9.66 1.90
N ASP A 83 1.80 -10.55 2.13
CA ASP A 83 0.40 -10.38 1.69
C ASP A 83 -0.49 -9.81 2.81
N SER A 84 -0.05 -9.89 4.08
CA SER A 84 -0.82 -9.41 5.23
C SER A 84 0.09 -9.06 6.40
N ASN A 85 -0.37 -8.14 7.26
CA ASN A 85 0.30 -7.80 8.51
C ASN A 85 0.51 -9.04 9.41
N GLU A 86 -0.44 -9.96 9.42
CA GLU A 86 -0.39 -11.18 10.21
C GLU A 86 0.70 -12.14 9.74
N THR A 87 0.86 -12.29 8.42
CA THR A 87 1.95 -13.08 7.81
C THR A 87 3.29 -12.47 8.14
N MET A 88 3.45 -11.16 7.95
CA MET A 88 4.66 -10.40 8.30
C MET A 88 4.99 -10.56 9.80
N TYR A 89 4.02 -10.32 10.69
CA TYR A 89 4.20 -10.46 12.13
C TYR A 89 4.65 -11.86 12.53
N SER A 90 4.01 -12.90 11.98
CA SER A 90 4.35 -14.30 12.25
C SER A 90 5.80 -14.60 11.84
N GLN A 91 6.23 -14.10 10.70
CA GLN A 91 7.57 -14.29 10.18
C GLN A 91 8.64 -13.62 11.07
N ILE A 92 8.38 -12.38 11.51
CA ILE A 92 9.30 -11.65 12.40
C ILE A 92 9.34 -12.30 13.78
N LYS A 93 8.20 -12.70 14.32
CA LYS A 93 8.10 -13.33 15.65
C LYS A 93 8.78 -14.68 15.72
N ASN A 94 8.73 -15.46 14.65
CA ASN A 94 9.38 -16.76 14.57
C ASN A 94 10.90 -16.68 14.38
N GLY A 95 11.44 -15.52 13.97
CA GLY A 95 12.87 -15.23 13.93
C GLY A 95 13.68 -16.04 12.91
N GLY A 96 13.03 -16.60 11.87
CA GLY A 96 13.71 -17.39 10.83
C GLY A 96 14.57 -16.55 9.89
N VAL A 97 14.20 -15.28 9.68
CA VAL A 97 14.92 -14.29 8.88
C VAL A 97 15.07 -13.03 9.71
N SER A 98 16.23 -12.39 9.67
CA SER A 98 16.43 -11.07 10.27
C SER A 98 16.11 -10.02 9.22
N TYR A 99 15.03 -9.28 9.43
CA TYR A 99 14.70 -8.11 8.62
C TYR A 99 15.28 -6.85 9.26
N ASP A 100 15.67 -5.89 8.43
CA ASP A 100 16.22 -4.61 8.86
C ASP A 100 15.20 -3.48 8.73
N ILE A 101 14.31 -3.59 7.75
CA ILE A 101 13.19 -2.67 7.50
C ILE A 101 11.91 -3.47 7.31
N ILE A 102 10.83 -2.99 7.89
CA ILE A 102 9.45 -3.43 7.64
C ILE A 102 8.54 -2.22 7.46
N ILE A 103 7.47 -2.37 6.68
CA ILE A 103 6.49 -1.30 6.43
C ILE A 103 5.07 -1.82 6.72
N PRO A 104 4.70 -1.99 8.00
CA PRO A 104 3.37 -2.45 8.40
C PRO A 104 2.35 -1.32 8.52
N SER A 105 1.09 -1.70 8.65
CA SER A 105 0.02 -0.77 8.98
C SER A 105 -0.02 -0.43 10.48
N ASP A 106 -0.62 0.68 10.78
CA ASP A 106 -0.70 1.35 12.10
C ASP A 106 -1.08 0.42 13.26
N TYR A 107 -2.16 -0.37 13.16
CA TYR A 107 -2.56 -1.29 14.24
C TYR A 107 -1.53 -2.39 14.51
N MET A 108 -0.81 -2.82 13.47
CA MET A 108 0.25 -3.80 13.61
C MET A 108 1.52 -3.17 14.22
N ILE A 109 1.80 -1.91 13.89
CA ILE A 109 2.86 -1.13 14.53
C ILE A 109 2.59 -0.98 16.03
N GLU A 110 1.35 -0.62 16.41
CA GLU A 110 0.92 -0.56 17.81
C GLU A 110 1.23 -1.86 18.54
N ARG A 111 0.88 -2.99 17.92
CA ARG A 111 1.18 -4.33 18.46
C ARG A 111 2.67 -4.60 18.59
N LEU A 112 3.45 -4.31 17.54
CA LEU A 112 4.90 -4.54 17.55
C LEU A 112 5.61 -3.69 18.63
N ILE A 113 5.16 -2.45 18.85
CA ILE A 113 5.65 -1.59 19.93
C ILE A 113 5.28 -2.18 21.30
N ASN A 114 4.02 -2.58 21.48
CA ASN A 114 3.53 -3.15 22.73
C ASN A 114 4.24 -4.47 23.09
N GLU A 115 4.63 -5.26 22.09
CA GLU A 115 5.38 -6.51 22.28
C GLU A 115 6.92 -6.29 22.31
N ASP A 116 7.41 -5.04 22.31
CA ASP A 116 8.84 -4.68 22.34
C ASP A 116 9.63 -5.33 21.18
N MET A 117 9.07 -5.30 19.97
CA MET A 117 9.63 -5.92 18.77
C MET A 117 10.32 -4.93 17.83
N LEU A 118 10.24 -3.62 18.09
CA LEU A 118 10.86 -2.56 17.29
C LEU A 118 12.00 -1.87 18.04
N LEU A 119 12.96 -1.32 17.28
CA LEU A 119 13.97 -0.39 17.77
C LEU A 119 13.49 1.06 17.64
N LYS A 120 13.89 1.89 18.61
CA LYS A 120 13.72 3.33 18.48
C LYS A 120 14.62 3.89 17.39
N LEU A 121 14.07 4.84 16.64
CA LEU A 121 14.78 5.54 15.59
C LEU A 121 15.65 6.68 16.19
N ASP A 122 16.89 6.79 15.70
CA ASP A 122 17.67 8.01 15.92
C ASP A 122 17.22 9.08 14.91
N THR A 123 16.16 9.78 15.27
CA THR A 123 15.52 10.80 14.43
C THR A 123 16.46 11.95 14.03
N LYS A 124 17.57 12.14 14.76
CA LYS A 124 18.58 13.14 14.40
C LYS A 124 19.38 12.76 13.15
N LYS A 125 19.42 11.48 12.82
CA LYS A 125 20.09 10.97 11.62
C LYS A 125 19.15 10.93 10.42
N ILE A 126 17.84 11.10 10.61
CA ILE A 126 16.85 11.16 9.55
C ILE A 126 16.62 12.65 9.21
N THR A 127 17.54 13.21 8.45
CA THR A 127 17.57 14.67 8.17
C THR A 127 16.38 15.15 7.34
N ASN A 128 15.73 14.24 6.58
CA ASN A 128 14.54 14.52 5.78
C ASN A 128 13.22 14.35 6.56
N LEU A 129 13.27 14.06 7.87
CA LEU A 129 12.06 13.87 8.69
C LEU A 129 11.17 15.11 8.77
N ASP A 130 11.71 16.30 8.51
CA ASP A 130 10.96 17.56 8.42
C ASP A 130 9.96 17.56 7.26
N LEU A 131 10.19 16.75 6.22
CA LEU A 131 9.30 16.60 5.08
C LEU A 131 8.03 15.78 5.40
N VAL A 132 8.00 15.03 6.48
CA VAL A 132 6.77 14.34 6.91
C VAL A 132 5.79 15.37 7.45
N ASP A 133 4.58 15.41 6.88
CA ASP A 133 3.51 16.32 7.29
C ASP A 133 3.16 16.11 8.78
N SER A 134 3.00 17.21 9.50
CA SER A 134 2.71 17.21 10.95
C SER A 134 1.44 16.45 11.32
N LYS A 135 0.45 16.36 10.43
CA LYS A 135 -0.77 15.59 10.67
C LYS A 135 -0.55 14.07 10.76
N TYR A 136 0.61 13.59 10.30
CA TYR A 136 1.02 12.18 10.38
C TYR A 136 2.14 11.95 11.40
N LYS A 137 2.33 12.91 12.33
CA LYS A 137 3.23 12.80 13.48
C LYS A 137 2.42 12.68 14.77
N GLY A 138 3.01 12.05 15.80
CA GLY A 138 2.37 11.87 17.09
C GLY A 138 1.08 11.06 17.05
N LEU A 139 0.96 10.13 16.09
CA LEU A 139 -0.23 9.30 15.94
C LEU A 139 -0.37 8.32 17.12
N TYR A 140 -1.58 7.80 17.30
CA TYR A 140 -1.96 6.98 18.47
C TYR A 140 -1.04 5.77 18.71
N PHE A 141 -0.51 5.17 17.63
CA PHE A 141 0.37 4.00 17.71
C PHE A 141 1.82 4.33 18.08
N ASP A 142 2.28 5.55 17.79
CA ASP A 142 3.61 6.07 18.16
C ASP A 142 3.55 7.55 18.58
N PRO A 143 2.96 7.86 19.75
CA PRO A 143 2.66 9.25 20.15
C PRO A 143 3.88 10.17 20.32
N LYS A 144 5.09 9.63 20.26
CA LYS A 144 6.34 10.37 20.42
C LYS A 144 7.22 10.34 19.17
N ASP A 145 6.75 9.71 18.09
CA ASP A 145 7.52 9.51 16.86
C ASP A 145 8.88 8.85 17.11
N GLU A 146 8.89 7.86 18.02
CA GLU A 146 10.13 7.20 18.44
C GLU A 146 10.46 5.95 17.61
N TYR A 147 9.48 5.33 16.92
CA TYR A 147 9.63 4.02 16.27
C TYR A 147 9.36 4.03 14.78
N THR A 148 8.66 5.06 14.27
CA THR A 148 8.09 5.04 12.94
C THR A 148 8.35 6.29 12.13
N VAL A 149 8.36 6.12 10.81
CA VAL A 149 8.26 7.22 9.84
C VAL A 149 7.12 6.90 8.87
N ALA A 150 6.14 7.77 8.81
CA ALA A 150 5.00 7.59 7.92
C ALA A 150 5.46 7.48 6.45
N TYR A 151 4.94 6.47 5.74
CA TYR A 151 5.32 6.14 4.38
C TYR A 151 4.17 6.32 3.40
N CYS A 152 2.99 5.84 3.77
CA CYS A 152 1.82 5.83 2.90
C CYS A 152 0.55 6.00 3.73
N VAL A 153 -0.46 6.64 3.17
CA VAL A 153 -1.76 6.85 3.82
C VAL A 153 -2.88 6.40 2.90
N GLY A 154 -3.82 5.65 3.44
CA GLY A 154 -4.96 5.18 2.66
C GLY A 154 -6.27 5.27 3.43
N MET A 155 -7.36 5.23 2.67
CA MET A 155 -8.73 5.12 3.17
C MET A 155 -9.50 4.14 2.31
N VAL A 156 -10.47 3.46 2.92
CA VAL A 156 -11.40 2.60 2.19
C VAL A 156 -12.58 3.41 1.70
N GLY A 157 -13.04 3.13 0.49
CA GLY A 157 -14.26 3.71 -0.03
C GLY A 157 -15.05 2.73 -0.88
N LEU A 158 -16.04 3.24 -1.56
CA LEU A 158 -16.91 2.45 -2.41
C LEU A 158 -16.64 2.77 -3.87
N ILE A 159 -16.13 1.78 -4.61
CA ILE A 159 -16.00 1.82 -6.07
C ILE A 159 -17.31 1.38 -6.68
N TYR A 160 -17.76 2.09 -7.69
CA TYR A 160 -18.95 1.71 -8.45
C TYR A 160 -18.79 1.94 -9.95
N ASN A 161 -19.40 1.06 -10.75
CA ASN A 161 -19.43 1.20 -12.20
C ASN A 161 -20.62 2.07 -12.63
N THR A 162 -20.36 3.23 -13.20
CA THR A 162 -21.39 4.24 -13.59
C THR A 162 -22.33 3.74 -14.69
N LYS A 163 -21.95 2.73 -15.46
CA LYS A 163 -22.84 2.10 -16.44
C LYS A 163 -23.89 1.21 -15.78
N LYS A 164 -23.57 0.60 -14.64
CA LYS A 164 -24.46 -0.28 -13.88
C LYS A 164 -25.20 0.46 -12.75
N VAL A 165 -24.54 1.40 -12.09
CA VAL A 165 -25.05 2.20 -10.95
C VAL A 165 -25.27 3.62 -11.44
N LYS A 166 -26.55 4.00 -11.70
CA LYS A 166 -26.89 5.27 -12.35
C LYS A 166 -26.87 6.48 -11.42
N GLU A 167 -27.09 6.26 -10.14
CA GLU A 167 -27.05 7.30 -9.11
C GLU A 167 -25.85 7.00 -8.20
N ALA A 168 -24.99 7.99 -7.99
CA ALA A 168 -23.83 7.85 -7.11
C ALA A 168 -24.29 7.42 -5.69
N PRO A 169 -23.80 6.28 -5.17
CA PRO A 169 -24.16 5.86 -3.82
C PRO A 169 -23.49 6.79 -2.79
N ASP A 170 -24.16 7.04 -1.68
CA ASP A 170 -23.64 7.84 -0.56
C ASP A 170 -23.49 7.05 0.74
N SER A 171 -23.72 5.74 0.69
CA SER A 171 -23.86 4.89 1.88
C SER A 171 -23.42 3.47 1.63
N TRP A 172 -22.79 2.84 2.63
CA TRP A 172 -22.45 1.41 2.63
C TRP A 172 -23.69 0.51 2.44
N HIS A 173 -24.89 1.00 2.74
CA HIS A 173 -26.14 0.24 2.59
C HIS A 173 -26.38 -0.27 1.15
N VAL A 174 -25.79 0.36 0.15
CA VAL A 174 -25.91 -0.08 -1.26
C VAL A 174 -25.37 -1.48 -1.47
N LEU A 175 -24.37 -1.90 -0.66
CA LEU A 175 -23.80 -3.26 -0.69
C LEU A 175 -24.76 -4.35 -0.17
N TRP A 176 -25.96 -3.97 0.32
CA TRP A 176 -27.06 -4.86 0.71
C TRP A 176 -28.29 -4.69 -0.17
N ASP A 177 -28.21 -3.88 -1.23
CA ASP A 177 -29.33 -3.69 -2.12
C ASP A 177 -29.47 -4.87 -3.08
N LYS A 178 -30.65 -5.53 -3.02
CA LYS A 178 -31.01 -6.63 -3.91
C LYS A 178 -30.97 -6.30 -5.40
N LYS A 179 -31.02 -4.99 -5.74
CA LYS A 179 -30.94 -4.50 -7.12
C LYS A 179 -29.64 -4.90 -7.79
N TYR A 180 -28.56 -4.99 -7.00
CA TYR A 180 -27.21 -5.32 -7.46
C TYR A 180 -26.80 -6.75 -7.10
N LYS A 181 -27.77 -7.63 -6.85
CA LYS A 181 -27.48 -9.03 -6.54
C LYS A 181 -26.63 -9.67 -7.62
N ASP A 182 -25.61 -10.43 -7.19
CA ASP A 182 -24.60 -11.11 -8.01
C ASP A 182 -23.64 -10.14 -8.77
N ASP A 183 -23.69 -8.83 -8.46
CA ASP A 183 -22.84 -7.76 -9.00
C ASP A 183 -22.06 -7.02 -7.89
N ILE A 184 -22.09 -7.51 -6.65
CA ILE A 184 -21.44 -6.91 -5.48
C ILE A 184 -20.22 -7.72 -5.09
N LEU A 185 -19.07 -7.06 -4.95
CA LEU A 185 -17.88 -7.63 -4.34
C LEU A 185 -17.80 -7.22 -2.87
N MET A 186 -17.04 -7.99 -2.09
CA MET A 186 -16.75 -7.68 -0.68
C MET A 186 -15.34 -8.12 -0.35
N PHE A 187 -14.69 -7.46 0.61
CA PHE A 187 -13.37 -7.84 1.10
C PHE A 187 -13.32 -9.30 1.57
N ASN A 188 -12.27 -10.01 1.20
CA ASN A 188 -11.90 -11.28 1.80
C ASN A 188 -11.05 -11.10 3.08
N ASN A 189 -10.67 -9.88 3.41
CA ASN A 189 -10.05 -9.49 4.67
C ASN A 189 -11.14 -9.34 5.75
N PRO A 190 -11.08 -10.09 6.86
CA PRO A 190 -12.11 -10.02 7.90
C PRO A 190 -12.19 -8.63 8.54
N ARG A 191 -11.07 -7.97 8.80
CA ARG A 191 -11.06 -6.69 9.51
C ARG A 191 -11.81 -5.61 8.72
N ASP A 192 -11.52 -5.48 7.43
CA ASP A 192 -12.18 -4.52 6.55
C ASP A 192 -13.65 -4.87 6.30
N ALA A 193 -13.96 -6.16 6.12
CA ALA A 193 -15.35 -6.59 5.95
C ALA A 193 -16.21 -6.29 7.19
N PHE A 194 -15.69 -6.54 8.39
CA PHE A 194 -16.36 -6.19 9.64
C PHE A 194 -16.50 -4.68 9.81
N ALA A 195 -15.46 -3.89 9.46
CA ALA A 195 -15.49 -2.44 9.57
C ALA A 195 -16.67 -1.82 8.81
N ILE A 196 -16.94 -2.26 7.58
CA ILE A 196 -18.08 -1.78 6.80
C ILE A 196 -19.40 -2.06 7.53
N ALA A 197 -19.58 -3.27 8.07
CA ALA A 197 -20.76 -3.62 8.84
C ALA A 197 -20.86 -2.82 10.15
N GLN A 198 -19.75 -2.57 10.82
CA GLN A 198 -19.66 -1.77 12.03
C GLN A 198 -20.01 -0.30 11.78
N PHE A 199 -19.52 0.31 10.69
CA PHE A 199 -19.92 1.66 10.30
C PHE A 199 -21.45 1.76 10.05
N MET A 200 -22.03 0.79 9.36
CA MET A 200 -23.49 0.76 9.15
C MET A 200 -24.29 0.63 10.46
N LEU A 201 -23.69 0.08 11.51
CA LEU A 201 -24.28 -0.11 12.84
C LEU A 201 -23.90 1.01 13.81
N ASP A 202 -23.17 2.03 13.38
CA ASP A 202 -22.62 3.11 14.20
C ASP A 202 -21.82 2.57 15.41
N GLN A 203 -20.95 1.58 15.14
CA GLN A 203 -20.11 0.92 16.12
C GLN A 203 -18.64 1.40 16.04
N ASP A 204 -17.92 1.25 17.14
CA ASP A 204 -16.46 1.38 17.18
C ASP A 204 -15.80 0.18 16.48
N LEU A 205 -14.89 0.45 15.53
CA LEU A 205 -14.12 -0.59 14.82
C LEU A 205 -13.24 -1.42 15.76
N ASN A 206 -12.94 -0.89 16.94
CA ASN A 206 -12.07 -1.48 17.94
C ASN A 206 -12.83 -2.00 19.16
N SER A 207 -14.15 -2.26 18.99
CA SER A 207 -15.00 -2.71 20.09
C SER A 207 -14.45 -3.96 20.78
N THR A 208 -14.33 -3.90 22.10
CA THR A 208 -14.00 -5.05 22.95
C THR A 208 -15.23 -5.88 23.34
N ASN A 209 -16.41 -5.43 22.92
CA ASN A 209 -17.68 -6.10 23.21
C ASN A 209 -18.03 -7.11 22.11
N LYS A 210 -17.99 -8.40 22.43
CA LYS A 210 -18.35 -9.49 21.51
C LYS A 210 -19.72 -9.34 20.86
N SER A 211 -20.71 -8.76 21.57
CA SER A 211 -22.05 -8.52 21.01
C SER A 211 -22.05 -7.58 19.79
N ASP A 212 -21.08 -6.68 19.69
CA ASP A 212 -21.00 -5.79 18.52
C ASP A 212 -20.50 -6.55 17.29
N TRP A 213 -19.53 -7.44 17.49
CA TRP A 213 -19.06 -8.37 16.45
C TRP A 213 -20.14 -9.33 16.00
N ASP A 214 -20.97 -9.84 16.93
CA ASP A 214 -22.14 -10.71 16.60
C ASP A 214 -23.14 -9.98 15.70
N LYS A 215 -23.44 -8.71 15.99
CA LYS A 215 -24.36 -7.90 15.19
C LYS A 215 -23.77 -7.67 13.79
N ALA A 216 -22.49 -7.30 13.70
CA ALA A 216 -21.80 -7.10 12.44
C ALA A 216 -21.74 -8.41 11.62
N ALA A 217 -21.39 -9.55 12.23
CA ALA A 217 -21.43 -10.85 11.58
C ALA A 217 -22.83 -11.21 11.06
N SER A 218 -23.88 -10.92 11.84
CA SER A 218 -25.27 -11.14 11.42
C SER A 218 -25.65 -10.30 10.21
N LEU A 219 -25.13 -9.08 10.12
CA LEU A 219 -25.34 -8.19 8.97
C LEU A 219 -24.63 -8.75 7.73
N LEU A 220 -23.36 -9.14 7.87
CA LEU A 220 -22.56 -9.75 6.79
C LEU A 220 -23.19 -11.06 6.28
N LYS A 221 -23.70 -11.91 7.15
CA LYS A 221 -24.44 -13.12 6.76
C LYS A 221 -25.66 -12.78 5.88
N LYS A 222 -26.39 -11.71 6.20
CA LYS A 222 -27.52 -11.24 5.38
C LYS A 222 -27.11 -10.72 4.02
N GLN A 223 -25.88 -10.16 3.91
CA GLN A 223 -25.34 -9.66 2.65
C GLN A 223 -24.98 -10.79 1.68
N LYS A 224 -24.49 -11.92 2.20
CA LYS A 224 -23.90 -13.00 1.39
C LYS A 224 -24.73 -13.44 0.19
N LYS A 225 -26.05 -13.48 0.32
CA LYS A 225 -26.97 -13.83 -0.78
C LYS A 225 -27.02 -12.83 -1.93
N TYR A 226 -26.38 -11.66 -1.79
CA TYR A 226 -26.29 -10.61 -2.81
C TYR A 226 -24.90 -10.53 -3.42
N LEU A 227 -23.89 -11.14 -2.78
CA LEU A 227 -22.52 -11.07 -3.24
C LEU A 227 -22.30 -11.91 -4.49
N GLN A 228 -21.47 -11.40 -5.39
CA GLN A 228 -20.82 -12.18 -6.43
C GLN A 228 -19.66 -12.99 -5.82
N SER A 229 -18.75 -12.32 -5.09
CA SER A 229 -17.61 -12.96 -4.45
C SER A 229 -16.99 -12.11 -3.33
N TYR A 230 -16.22 -12.78 -2.48
CA TYR A 230 -15.21 -12.14 -1.64
C TYR A 230 -13.92 -12.03 -2.45
N VAL A 231 -13.24 -10.88 -2.40
CA VAL A 231 -12.06 -10.57 -3.19
C VAL A 231 -10.98 -9.87 -2.36
N MET A 232 -9.75 -9.99 -2.79
CA MET A 232 -8.65 -9.08 -2.58
C MET A 232 -8.19 -8.59 -3.96
N ASP A 233 -7.02 -8.95 -4.46
CA ASP A 233 -6.49 -8.48 -5.74
C ASP A 233 -7.36 -8.88 -6.97
N GLU A 234 -8.23 -9.86 -6.83
CA GLU A 234 -9.21 -10.20 -7.89
C GLU A 234 -10.19 -9.04 -8.19
N VAL A 235 -10.27 -8.04 -7.32
CA VAL A 235 -11.08 -6.84 -7.53
C VAL A 235 -10.69 -6.11 -8.80
N TYR A 236 -9.38 -6.02 -9.09
CA TYR A 236 -8.88 -5.34 -10.29
C TYR A 236 -9.53 -5.88 -11.55
N GLY A 237 -9.31 -7.15 -11.86
CA GLY A 237 -9.88 -7.75 -13.07
C GLY A 237 -11.41 -7.65 -13.16
N LYS A 238 -12.12 -7.77 -12.02
CA LYS A 238 -13.58 -7.71 -11.99
C LYS A 238 -14.15 -6.32 -12.20
N MET A 239 -13.51 -5.29 -11.63
CA MET A 239 -13.95 -3.91 -11.79
C MET A 239 -13.52 -3.33 -13.14
N GLU A 240 -12.29 -3.56 -13.56
CA GLU A 240 -11.75 -3.09 -14.84
C GLU A 240 -12.53 -3.65 -16.04
N THR A 241 -12.91 -4.92 -16.00
CA THR A 241 -13.71 -5.53 -17.08
C THR A 241 -15.20 -5.20 -16.98
N GLY A 242 -15.64 -4.53 -15.91
CA GLY A 242 -17.04 -4.22 -15.66
C GLY A 242 -17.87 -5.46 -15.27
N GLU A 243 -17.23 -6.56 -14.83
CA GLU A 243 -17.92 -7.76 -14.35
C GLU A 243 -18.78 -7.46 -13.12
N ALA A 244 -18.29 -6.64 -12.18
CA ALA A 244 -19.02 -6.22 -10.99
C ALA A 244 -19.53 -4.78 -11.09
N ALA A 245 -20.54 -4.45 -10.27
CA ALA A 245 -21.13 -3.12 -10.17
C ALA A 245 -20.60 -2.31 -8.99
N LEU A 246 -20.29 -2.98 -7.88
CA LEU A 246 -19.96 -2.37 -6.60
C LEU A 246 -18.85 -3.15 -5.90
N ALA A 247 -17.86 -2.44 -5.39
CA ALA A 247 -16.78 -3.00 -4.57
C ALA A 247 -16.35 -2.00 -3.50
N PRO A 248 -16.34 -2.36 -2.21
CA PRO A 248 -15.57 -1.62 -1.23
C PRO A 248 -14.09 -1.92 -1.47
N TYR A 249 -13.24 -0.90 -1.59
CA TYR A 249 -11.80 -1.10 -1.72
C TYR A 249 -11.02 0.17 -1.36
N TYR A 250 -9.70 0.08 -1.42
CA TYR A 250 -8.82 1.17 -1.05
C TYR A 250 -8.76 2.26 -2.12
N ALA A 251 -8.61 3.51 -1.70
CA ALA A 251 -8.66 4.68 -2.58
C ALA A 251 -7.53 4.71 -3.62
N GLY A 252 -6.32 4.24 -3.25
CA GLY A 252 -5.19 4.16 -4.18
C GLY A 252 -5.43 3.16 -5.29
N ASP A 253 -5.83 1.93 -4.91
CA ASP A 253 -6.13 0.87 -5.89
C ASP A 253 -7.28 1.26 -6.84
N PHE A 254 -8.25 2.05 -6.36
CA PHE A 254 -9.28 2.60 -7.23
C PHE A 254 -8.68 3.43 -8.36
N LEU A 255 -7.69 4.27 -8.08
CA LEU A 255 -7.09 5.14 -9.11
C LEU A 255 -6.41 4.29 -10.20
N THR A 256 -5.69 3.24 -9.82
CA THR A 256 -5.09 2.29 -10.76
C THR A 256 -6.17 1.59 -11.61
N MET A 257 -7.27 1.12 -10.98
CA MET A 257 -8.37 0.51 -11.72
C MET A 257 -9.08 1.51 -12.65
N TRP A 258 -9.19 2.78 -12.23
CA TRP A 258 -9.83 3.84 -13.02
C TRP A 258 -9.03 4.18 -14.29
N GLU A 259 -7.71 4.11 -14.26
CA GLU A 259 -6.86 4.26 -15.45
C GLU A 259 -7.18 3.21 -16.54
N ASN A 260 -7.57 2.01 -16.14
CA ASN A 260 -7.94 0.92 -17.04
C ASN A 260 -9.45 0.92 -17.41
N ASN A 261 -10.28 1.58 -16.61
CA ASN A 261 -11.73 1.67 -16.86
C ASN A 261 -12.31 2.99 -16.31
N ASP A 262 -12.49 3.98 -17.19
CA ASP A 262 -13.04 5.30 -16.88
C ASP A 262 -14.56 5.31 -16.53
N ASP A 263 -15.22 4.17 -16.66
CA ASP A 263 -16.58 3.98 -16.15
C ASP A 263 -16.65 3.78 -14.64
N LEU A 264 -15.52 3.59 -13.97
CA LEU A 264 -15.45 3.47 -12.52
C LEU A 264 -15.50 4.85 -11.87
N ALA A 265 -16.14 4.91 -10.71
CA ALA A 265 -16.16 6.08 -9.85
C ALA A 265 -16.04 5.66 -8.38
N PHE A 266 -15.69 6.61 -7.53
CA PHE A 266 -15.39 6.36 -6.12
C PHE A 266 -16.12 7.36 -5.23
N VAL A 267 -16.58 6.88 -4.08
CA VAL A 267 -17.17 7.74 -3.04
C VAL A 267 -16.76 7.25 -1.65
N TYR A 268 -16.67 8.18 -0.72
CA TYR A 268 -16.63 7.89 0.70
C TYR A 268 -18.04 7.86 1.28
N PRO A 269 -18.51 6.73 1.83
CA PRO A 269 -19.85 6.65 2.40
C PRO A 269 -20.01 7.51 3.66
N LYS A 270 -21.19 8.05 3.83
CA LYS A 270 -21.54 9.01 4.92
C LYS A 270 -21.44 8.43 6.33
N GLU A 271 -21.55 7.12 6.48
CA GLU A 271 -21.39 6.45 7.77
C GLU A 271 -19.95 6.56 8.28
N GLY A 272 -18.99 6.72 7.38
CA GLY A 272 -17.57 6.81 7.68
C GLY A 272 -16.77 5.69 7.05
N THR A 273 -15.46 5.75 7.25
CA THR A 273 -14.49 4.78 6.74
C THR A 273 -13.30 4.61 7.67
N ASN A 274 -12.52 3.55 7.49
CA ASN A 274 -11.23 3.48 8.14
C ASN A 274 -10.16 4.25 7.34
N ILE A 275 -9.28 4.90 8.08
CA ILE A 275 -8.03 5.47 7.59
C ILE A 275 -6.88 4.67 8.19
N PHE A 276 -5.81 4.48 7.44
CA PHE A 276 -4.61 3.81 7.91
C PHE A 276 -3.36 4.57 7.48
N VAL A 277 -2.29 4.40 8.25
CA VAL A 277 -0.96 4.95 7.97
C VAL A 277 0.04 3.81 8.03
N ASP A 278 0.56 3.42 6.88
CA ASP A 278 1.66 2.48 6.82
C ASP A 278 2.96 3.24 7.08
N SER A 279 3.81 2.69 7.93
CA SER A 279 5.02 3.40 8.34
C SER A 279 6.24 2.49 8.33
N VAL A 280 7.39 3.08 8.02
CA VAL A 280 8.68 2.38 8.05
C VAL A 280 9.14 2.19 9.47
N CYS A 281 9.51 0.96 9.82
CA CYS A 281 9.98 0.56 11.14
C CYS A 281 11.25 -0.28 11.04
N ILE A 282 12.02 -0.31 12.13
CA ILE A 282 13.21 -1.14 12.28
C ILE A 282 12.92 -2.25 13.31
N PRO A 283 12.89 -3.53 12.90
CA PRO A 283 12.74 -4.65 13.84
C PRO A 283 13.91 -4.75 14.82
N LYS A 284 13.60 -5.21 16.04
CA LYS A 284 14.56 -5.28 17.15
C LYS A 284 15.75 -6.20 16.89
N ASN A 285 15.60 -7.18 16.01
CA ASN A 285 16.65 -8.15 15.67
C ASN A 285 17.56 -7.73 14.51
N THR A 286 17.43 -6.52 13.99
CA THR A 286 18.29 -5.99 12.92
C THR A 286 19.78 -6.06 13.33
N GLN A 287 20.64 -6.32 12.35
CA GLN A 287 22.09 -6.23 12.50
C GLN A 287 22.67 -5.02 11.76
N ASN A 288 21.84 -4.26 11.04
CA ASN A 288 22.23 -3.21 10.10
C ASN A 288 21.52 -1.88 10.40
N TYR A 289 21.40 -1.53 11.69
CA TYR A 289 20.63 -0.38 12.15
C TYR A 289 20.99 0.94 11.42
N GLU A 290 22.30 1.24 11.28
CA GLU A 290 22.74 2.48 10.64
C GLU A 290 22.38 2.51 9.13
N ALA A 291 22.52 1.38 8.44
CA ALA A 291 22.09 1.24 7.05
C ALA A 291 20.57 1.37 6.92
N ALA A 292 19.80 0.85 7.90
CA ALA A 292 18.35 0.98 7.94
C ALA A 292 17.91 2.45 8.14
N ILE A 293 18.54 3.18 9.04
CA ILE A 293 18.31 4.63 9.22
C ILE A 293 18.60 5.40 7.93
N MET A 294 19.70 5.06 7.24
CA MET A 294 20.05 5.68 5.96
C MET A 294 19.01 5.39 4.87
N PHE A 295 18.48 4.17 4.82
CA PHE A 295 17.42 3.80 3.88
C PHE A 295 16.10 4.55 4.18
N ILE A 296 15.72 4.68 5.46
CA ILE A 296 14.56 5.48 5.87
C ILE A 296 14.72 6.93 5.41
N ASN A 297 15.89 7.54 5.62
CA ASN A 297 16.15 8.90 5.19
C ASN A 297 16.09 9.03 3.67
N PHE A 298 16.56 8.02 2.93
CA PHE A 298 16.52 7.97 1.47
C PHE A 298 15.09 7.88 0.91
N LEU A 299 14.21 7.10 1.55
CA LEU A 299 12.78 7.03 1.16
C LEU A 299 12.07 8.38 1.29
N LEU A 300 12.60 9.31 2.08
CA LEU A 300 12.05 10.65 2.26
C LEU A 300 12.63 11.68 1.28
N GLU A 301 13.68 11.34 0.49
CA GLU A 301 14.19 12.26 -0.54
C GLU A 301 13.08 12.67 -1.51
N PRO A 302 12.96 13.96 -1.88
CA PRO A 302 11.83 14.43 -2.69
C PRO A 302 11.58 13.62 -3.97
N ASP A 303 12.62 13.35 -4.76
CA ASP A 303 12.50 12.62 -6.01
C ASP A 303 12.12 11.15 -5.79
N ILE A 304 12.66 10.53 -4.73
CA ILE A 304 12.37 9.15 -4.36
C ILE A 304 10.95 9.03 -3.80
N ALA A 305 10.55 9.95 -2.90
CA ALA A 305 9.20 9.98 -2.35
C ALA A 305 8.15 10.25 -3.43
N LEU A 306 8.46 11.10 -4.41
CA LEU A 306 7.60 11.36 -5.57
C LEU A 306 7.44 10.09 -6.42
N ALA A 307 8.54 9.45 -6.80
CA ALA A 307 8.51 8.23 -7.59
C ALA A 307 7.71 7.11 -6.90
N ASN A 308 7.91 6.93 -5.58
CA ASN A 308 7.15 5.96 -4.80
C ASN A 308 5.65 6.32 -4.73
N ALA A 309 5.30 7.59 -4.52
CA ALA A 309 3.91 8.03 -4.44
C ALA A 309 3.15 7.86 -5.77
N GLU A 310 3.81 8.12 -6.89
CA GLU A 310 3.24 7.92 -8.23
C GLU A 310 3.07 6.44 -8.57
N TYR A 311 4.07 5.63 -8.23
CA TYR A 311 4.02 4.18 -8.46
C TYR A 311 2.96 3.48 -7.60
N ILE A 312 2.91 3.81 -6.30
CA ILE A 312 1.99 3.17 -5.34
C ILE A 312 0.54 3.65 -5.54
N GLY A 313 0.34 4.92 -5.97
CA GLY A 313 -0.98 5.50 -6.17
C GLY A 313 -1.73 5.89 -4.89
N TYR A 314 -1.10 5.83 -3.71
CA TYR A 314 -1.69 6.22 -2.42
C TYR A 314 -1.27 7.62 -1.99
N ALA A 315 -1.96 8.18 -0.99
CA ALA A 315 -1.59 9.48 -0.47
C ALA A 315 -0.22 9.45 0.21
N SER A 316 0.65 10.36 -0.22
CA SER A 316 1.97 10.54 0.38
C SER A 316 1.89 11.40 1.64
N PRO A 317 2.56 11.02 2.72
CA PRO A 317 2.74 11.89 3.88
C PRO A 317 3.86 12.93 3.69
N ASN A 318 4.59 12.90 2.56
CA ASN A 318 5.73 13.77 2.29
C ASN A 318 5.27 15.10 1.70
N THR A 319 5.57 16.21 2.38
CA THR A 319 5.15 17.56 1.98
C THR A 319 5.80 18.03 0.68
N ALA A 320 7.00 17.54 0.34
CA ALA A 320 7.63 17.86 -0.95
C ALA A 320 6.84 17.23 -2.12
N VAL A 321 6.25 16.05 -1.92
CA VAL A 321 5.38 15.40 -2.92
C VAL A 321 4.05 16.14 -3.04
N VAL A 322 3.35 16.34 -1.92
CA VAL A 322 2.00 16.92 -1.91
C VAL A 322 1.96 18.34 -2.45
N ASN A 323 3.05 19.11 -2.27
CA ASN A 323 3.18 20.48 -2.76
C ASN A 323 3.80 20.57 -4.16
N ASN A 324 4.15 19.46 -4.81
CA ASN A 324 4.72 19.46 -6.15
C ASN A 324 3.60 19.50 -7.19
N GLU A 325 3.48 20.63 -7.92
CA GLU A 325 2.47 20.79 -8.97
C GLU A 325 2.64 19.81 -10.16
N ASN A 326 3.80 19.19 -10.31
CA ASN A 326 4.05 18.16 -11.32
C ASN A 326 3.70 16.74 -10.83
N TYR A 327 3.36 16.55 -9.55
CA TYR A 327 2.91 15.28 -9.03
C TYR A 327 1.65 14.80 -9.75
N TYR A 328 1.66 13.58 -10.29
CA TYR A 328 0.56 13.06 -11.10
C TYR A 328 -0.81 13.15 -10.40
N TYR A 329 -0.84 12.94 -9.08
CA TYR A 329 -2.05 13.04 -8.27
C TYR A 329 -2.19 14.39 -7.53
N TYR A 330 -1.49 15.44 -7.99
CA TYR A 330 -1.59 16.78 -7.38
C TYR A 330 -3.03 17.27 -7.35
N GLY A 331 -3.51 17.63 -6.15
CA GLY A 331 -4.87 18.11 -5.95
C GLY A 331 -5.97 17.04 -6.12
N ASN A 332 -5.62 15.76 -6.20
CA ASN A 332 -6.58 14.67 -6.27
C ASN A 332 -7.39 14.60 -4.97
N LYS A 333 -8.72 14.83 -5.05
CA LYS A 333 -9.60 14.92 -3.88
C LYS A 333 -9.98 13.58 -3.27
N ILE A 334 -9.70 12.48 -3.94
CA ILE A 334 -9.89 11.14 -3.39
C ILE A 334 -8.73 10.82 -2.42
N LEU A 335 -7.49 11.10 -2.84
CA LEU A 335 -6.33 10.89 -1.97
C LEU A 335 -6.18 12.00 -0.91
N TYR A 336 -6.51 13.24 -1.29
CA TYR A 336 -6.33 14.43 -0.47
C TYR A 336 -7.63 15.22 -0.37
N PRO A 337 -8.67 14.67 0.30
CA PRO A 337 -9.92 15.40 0.48
C PRO A 337 -9.68 16.69 1.29
N GLU A 338 -10.40 17.75 0.92
CA GLU A 338 -10.39 18.98 1.72
C GLU A 338 -11.04 18.73 3.08
N GLU A 339 -10.71 19.52 4.10
CA GLU A 339 -11.23 19.35 5.45
C GLU A 339 -12.77 19.29 5.51
N ALA A 340 -13.43 20.08 4.66
CA ALA A 340 -14.90 20.12 4.58
C ALA A 340 -15.51 18.85 3.97
N ASP A 341 -14.75 18.14 3.13
CA ASP A 341 -15.18 16.93 2.40
C ASP A 341 -14.59 15.66 3.02
N MET A 342 -13.78 15.79 4.08
CA MET A 342 -13.16 14.66 4.76
C MET A 342 -14.24 13.75 5.36
N PRO A 343 -14.26 12.44 5.01
CA PRO A 343 -15.22 11.52 5.60
C PRO A 343 -14.96 11.37 7.12
N LYS A 344 -15.95 10.90 7.86
CA LYS A 344 -15.71 10.43 9.22
C LYS A 344 -14.73 9.26 9.16
N THR A 345 -13.64 9.33 9.91
CA THR A 345 -12.62 8.28 9.90
C THR A 345 -12.43 7.65 11.27
N GLN A 346 -12.10 6.38 11.28
CA GLN A 346 -11.57 5.67 12.45
C GLN A 346 -10.32 4.91 12.05
N TYR A 347 -9.38 4.80 12.98
CA TYR A 347 -8.21 3.92 12.84
C TYR A 347 -8.54 2.53 13.40
N PHE A 348 -7.92 1.50 12.85
CA PHE A 348 -7.83 0.22 13.54
C PHE A 348 -6.80 0.32 14.67
N HIS A 349 -7.09 -0.33 15.79
CA HIS A 349 -6.16 -0.52 16.90
C HIS A 349 -5.76 -1.99 17.03
N ASP A 350 -4.65 -2.23 17.70
CA ASP A 350 -4.34 -3.57 18.20
C ASP A 350 -5.38 -3.94 19.27
N ILE A 351 -6.20 -4.93 18.96
CA ILE A 351 -7.24 -5.43 19.88
C ILE A 351 -6.81 -6.72 20.53
N ASP A 352 -7.34 -6.96 21.73
CA ASP A 352 -7.03 -8.14 22.52
C ASP A 352 -7.14 -9.44 21.69
N LYS A 353 -6.22 -10.38 21.97
CA LYS A 353 -6.17 -11.68 21.28
C LYS A 353 -7.50 -12.44 21.36
N ASP A 354 -8.22 -12.32 22.46
CA ASP A 354 -9.51 -13.00 22.63
C ASP A 354 -10.58 -12.42 21.69
N ILE A 355 -10.57 -11.12 21.45
CA ILE A 355 -11.48 -10.48 20.50
C ILE A 355 -11.04 -10.79 19.07
N ARG A 356 -9.72 -10.78 18.77
CA ARG A 356 -9.21 -11.21 17.45
C ARG A 356 -9.67 -12.61 17.10
N ASN A 357 -9.36 -13.58 17.95
CA ASN A 357 -9.80 -14.97 17.75
C ASN A 357 -11.32 -15.08 17.60
N TYR A 358 -12.05 -14.23 18.33
CA TYR A 358 -13.52 -14.25 18.28
C TYR A 358 -14.04 -13.82 16.92
N TYR A 359 -13.63 -12.66 16.40
CA TYR A 359 -14.13 -12.20 15.12
C TYR A 359 -13.59 -13.03 13.94
N GLU A 360 -12.38 -13.59 14.04
CA GLU A 360 -11.85 -14.51 13.03
C GLU A 360 -12.72 -15.78 12.91
N ASN A 361 -13.15 -16.34 14.05
CA ASN A 361 -14.11 -17.45 14.04
C ASN A 361 -15.47 -17.04 13.47
N LEU A 362 -15.98 -15.86 13.84
CA LEU A 362 -17.20 -15.33 13.25
C LEU A 362 -17.09 -15.14 11.74
N TRP A 363 -15.91 -14.74 11.24
CA TRP A 363 -15.65 -14.59 9.80
C TRP A 363 -15.74 -15.93 9.06
N ILE A 364 -15.17 -16.99 9.65
CA ILE A 364 -15.35 -18.35 9.12
C ILE A 364 -16.85 -18.70 9.03
N ASP A 365 -17.60 -18.42 10.08
CA ASP A 365 -19.05 -18.65 10.11
C ASP A 365 -19.82 -17.81 9.06
N VAL A 366 -19.39 -16.56 8.84
CA VAL A 366 -19.96 -15.72 7.77
C VAL A 366 -19.70 -16.34 6.40
N LYS A 367 -18.49 -16.83 6.15
CA LYS A 367 -18.14 -17.43 4.85
C LYS A 367 -18.80 -18.80 4.62
N LEU A 368 -19.14 -19.52 5.66
CA LEU A 368 -19.82 -20.83 5.56
C LEU A 368 -21.36 -20.73 5.54
N TYR A 369 -21.94 -19.57 5.93
CA TYR A 369 -23.39 -19.32 5.94
C TYR A 369 -23.98 -19.35 4.54
#